data_ec93b39d53527e15fac0f4abd0140464
#
_entry.id   ec93b39d53527e15fac0f4abd0140464
#
_cell.length_a   1.000
_cell.length_b   1.000
_cell.length_c   1.000
_cell.angle_alpha   90.00
_cell.angle_beta   90.00
_cell.angle_gamma   90.00
#
_symmetry.space_group_name_H-M   'P 1'
#
loop_
_entity.id
_entity.type
_entity.pdbx_description
1 polymer ?
#
loop_
_entity_poly.entity_id
_entity_poly.type
_entity_poly.pdbx_seq_one_letter_code
_entity_poly.pdbx_strand_id
1 'polypeptide(L)'
;PEGYVQELGLCRFDQLHDMKVKKNQILIMPTWRMYIRNEISASDHEQEAQKFMETDYYRYWDALLKDERLIRYIEENDLQIIFYPHREMHRFLKYFHVDHPNITVASWPEYDVQTLLKESAVLVTDFSSVAMDFAYMKKPLVYYQFDNEKFRQSHHQIGYFDFRKDGFGPVCVTEQEVTDWLIRLHKQGFANEE
;
A
#
# COMPACT_ATOMS: atom_id res chain seq x y z
N PRO A 1 -27.31 25.79 18.54
CA PRO A 1 -27.41 25.64 17.10
C PRO A 1 -27.39 24.15 16.79
N GLU A 2 -28.52 23.63 16.32
CA GLU A 2 -28.60 22.30 15.77
C GLU A 2 -27.75 22.27 14.51
N GLY A 3 -26.62 21.60 14.55
CA GLY A 3 -25.76 21.41 13.39
C GLY A 3 -26.46 20.47 12.42
N TYR A 4 -26.74 20.92 11.22
CA TYR A 4 -27.22 20.05 10.16
C TYR A 4 -26.08 19.16 9.70
N VAL A 5 -26.17 17.84 9.94
CA VAL A 5 -25.32 16.82 9.36
C VAL A 5 -26.04 16.29 8.12
N GLN A 6 -25.39 16.39 6.95
CA GLN A 6 -25.91 15.85 5.69
C GLN A 6 -24.94 14.78 5.17
N GLU A 7 -25.47 13.68 4.67
CA GLU A 7 -24.72 12.64 4.00
C GLU A 7 -24.43 13.05 2.55
N LEU A 8 -23.34 13.77 2.32
CA LEU A 8 -22.94 14.29 1.01
C LEU A 8 -21.83 13.47 0.33
N GLY A 9 -21.36 12.40 0.98
CA GLY A 9 -20.18 11.63 0.55
C GLY A 9 -18.86 12.31 0.96
N LEU A 10 -17.76 11.79 0.44
CA LEU A 10 -16.41 12.29 0.76
C LEU A 10 -15.92 13.22 -0.36
N CYS A 11 -15.71 14.51 -0.06
CA CYS A 11 -15.24 15.53 -1.02
C CYS A 11 -13.95 15.09 -1.77
N ARG A 12 -13.10 14.28 -1.16
CA ARG A 12 -11.89 13.78 -1.81
C ARG A 12 -12.18 12.92 -3.04
N PHE A 13 -13.39 12.35 -3.16
CA PHE A 13 -13.79 11.54 -4.29
C PHE A 13 -14.13 12.39 -5.54
N ASP A 14 -14.47 13.66 -5.36
CA ASP A 14 -14.83 14.57 -6.47
C ASP A 14 -13.68 14.72 -7.47
N GLN A 15 -12.43 14.54 -7.02
CA GLN A 15 -11.24 14.64 -7.84
C GLN A 15 -10.79 13.31 -8.47
N LEU A 16 -11.51 12.20 -8.23
CA LEU A 16 -11.12 10.87 -8.70
C LEU A 16 -11.72 10.49 -10.06
N HIS A 17 -12.52 11.35 -10.67
CA HIS A 17 -13.23 11.06 -11.93
C HIS A 17 -12.35 11.18 -13.18
N ASP A 18 -11.35 12.06 -13.17
CA ASP A 18 -10.44 12.27 -14.31
C ASP A 18 -9.21 11.37 -14.18
N MET A 19 -9.39 10.10 -14.53
CA MET A 19 -8.35 9.07 -14.40
C MET A 19 -7.57 8.91 -15.71
N LYS A 20 -6.24 8.95 -15.61
CA LYS A 20 -5.31 8.57 -16.67
C LYS A 20 -4.52 7.33 -16.24
N VAL A 21 -5.18 6.18 -16.26
CA VAL A 21 -4.59 4.93 -15.74
C VAL A 21 -3.43 4.48 -16.63
N LYS A 22 -2.26 4.36 -16.03
CA LYS A 22 -1.08 3.70 -16.60
C LYS A 22 -1.21 2.20 -16.33
N LYS A 23 -1.55 1.43 -17.36
CA LYS A 23 -1.84 -0.01 -17.26
C LYS A 23 -0.66 -0.87 -16.80
N ASN A 24 0.54 -0.31 -16.77
CA ASN A 24 1.75 -0.98 -16.28
C ASN A 24 2.19 -0.50 -14.89
N GLN A 25 1.42 0.34 -14.19
CA GLN A 25 1.82 0.88 -12.88
C GLN A 25 1.11 0.19 -11.73
N ILE A 26 1.90 -0.40 -10.83
CA ILE A 26 1.49 -1.01 -9.56
C ILE A 26 1.84 -0.03 -8.44
N LEU A 27 0.87 0.33 -7.60
CA LEU A 27 1.08 1.17 -6.43
C LEU A 27 1.09 0.31 -5.16
N ILE A 28 2.14 0.43 -4.36
CA ILE A 28 2.24 -0.21 -3.03
C ILE A 28 2.22 0.89 -1.98
N MET A 29 1.14 0.95 -1.18
CA MET A 29 0.92 2.00 -0.17
C MET A 29 0.67 1.43 1.22
N PRO A 30 1.72 1.11 1.99
CA PRO A 30 1.59 0.65 3.37
C PRO A 30 1.10 1.72 4.34
N THR A 31 0.24 1.32 5.27
CA THR A 31 -0.13 2.13 6.45
C THR A 31 1.01 2.16 7.46
N TRP A 32 1.16 3.27 8.16
CA TRP A 32 2.13 3.37 9.26
C TRP A 32 1.76 2.48 10.46
N ARG A 33 2.72 2.27 11.38
CA ARG A 33 2.51 1.46 12.59
C ARG A 33 2.79 2.28 13.85
N MET A 34 1.82 2.29 14.77
CA MET A 34 1.93 2.99 16.05
C MET A 34 3.12 2.49 16.87
N TYR A 35 3.36 1.18 16.90
CA TYR A 35 4.48 0.59 17.62
C TYR A 35 5.84 1.06 17.08
N ILE A 36 5.98 1.25 15.77
CA ILE A 36 7.21 1.78 15.16
C ILE A 36 7.44 3.23 15.61
N ARG A 37 6.38 4.05 15.56
CA ARG A 37 6.45 5.45 15.97
C ARG A 37 6.86 5.61 17.44
N ASN A 38 6.33 4.76 18.31
CA ASN A 38 6.51 4.88 19.75
C ASN A 38 7.83 4.25 20.25
N GLU A 39 8.28 3.16 19.62
CA GLU A 39 9.42 2.36 20.09
C GLU A 39 10.74 2.77 19.45
N ILE A 40 10.70 3.41 18.27
CA ILE A 40 11.91 3.80 17.55
C ILE A 40 12.14 5.29 17.71
N SER A 41 12.97 5.65 18.69
CA SER A 41 13.39 7.03 18.95
C SER A 41 14.58 7.43 18.06
N ALA A 42 14.57 8.68 17.58
CA ALA A 42 15.55 9.25 16.64
C ALA A 42 16.88 9.67 17.30
N SER A 43 17.24 9.20 18.50
CA SER A 43 18.41 9.67 19.22
C SER A 43 19.75 9.10 18.73
N ASP A 44 19.71 7.97 17.97
CA ASP A 44 20.89 7.34 17.39
C ASP A 44 20.50 6.68 16.06
N HIS A 45 21.14 7.12 14.97
CA HIS A 45 20.80 6.66 13.62
C HIS A 45 21.11 5.18 13.34
N GLU A 46 22.17 4.63 13.95
CA GLU A 46 22.51 3.20 13.78
C GLU A 46 21.51 2.32 14.52
N GLN A 47 21.15 2.69 15.74
CA GLN A 47 20.14 1.97 16.51
C GLN A 47 18.75 2.12 15.91
N GLU A 48 18.42 3.28 15.33
CA GLU A 48 17.17 3.49 14.59
C GLU A 48 17.08 2.51 13.41
N ALA A 49 18.13 2.43 12.59
CA ALA A 49 18.20 1.54 11.44
C ALA A 49 18.01 0.08 11.84
N GLN A 50 18.78 -0.38 12.82
CA GLN A 50 18.73 -1.76 13.28
C GLN A 50 17.34 -2.12 13.82
N LYS A 51 16.78 -1.31 14.72
CA LYS A 51 15.44 -1.53 15.29
C LYS A 51 14.36 -1.53 14.22
N PHE A 52 14.46 -0.63 13.23
CA PHE A 52 13.47 -0.59 12.14
C PHE A 52 13.56 -1.84 11.26
N MET A 53 14.77 -2.25 10.86
CA MET A 53 14.97 -3.44 10.01
C MET A 53 14.61 -4.76 10.73
N GLU A 54 14.58 -4.78 12.06
CA GLU A 54 14.11 -5.92 12.86
C GLU A 54 12.57 -6.01 12.92
N THR A 55 11.84 -4.96 12.54
CA THR A 55 10.36 -4.98 12.56
C THR A 55 9.78 -5.88 11.48
N ASP A 56 8.63 -6.49 11.78
CA ASP A 56 7.84 -7.22 10.78
C ASP A 56 7.47 -6.32 9.61
N TYR A 57 7.13 -5.06 9.88
CA TYR A 57 6.82 -4.06 8.85
C TYR A 57 7.92 -3.97 7.79
N TYR A 58 9.18 -3.78 8.22
CA TYR A 58 10.30 -3.70 7.28
C TYR A 58 10.49 -5.03 6.56
N ARG A 59 10.58 -6.15 7.30
CA ARG A 59 10.89 -7.47 6.74
C ARG A 59 9.90 -7.89 5.65
N TYR A 60 8.62 -7.74 5.90
CA TYR A 60 7.59 -8.19 4.96
C TYR A 60 7.49 -7.30 3.73
N TRP A 61 7.58 -5.96 3.88
CA TRP A 61 7.58 -5.07 2.73
C TRP A 61 8.88 -5.17 1.92
N ASP A 62 10.03 -5.28 2.57
CA ASP A 62 11.33 -5.48 1.90
C ASP A 62 11.37 -6.83 1.17
N ALA A 63 10.84 -7.90 1.77
CA ALA A 63 10.72 -9.22 1.13
C ALA A 63 9.84 -9.16 -0.13
N LEU A 64 8.70 -8.45 -0.11
CA LEU A 64 7.87 -8.28 -1.29
C LEU A 64 8.60 -7.50 -2.40
N LEU A 65 9.29 -6.41 -2.05
CA LEU A 65 10.03 -5.61 -3.02
C LEU A 65 11.24 -6.34 -3.63
N LYS A 66 11.73 -7.39 -2.96
CA LYS A 66 12.86 -8.23 -3.37
C LYS A 66 12.45 -9.64 -3.79
N ASP A 67 11.16 -9.92 -3.88
CA ASP A 67 10.68 -11.22 -4.35
C ASP A 67 11.14 -11.48 -5.78
N GLU A 68 12.00 -12.48 -5.97
CA GLU A 68 12.65 -12.76 -7.27
C GLU A 68 11.62 -13.09 -8.37
N ARG A 69 10.48 -13.69 -8.00
CA ARG A 69 9.43 -14.04 -8.95
C ARG A 69 8.67 -12.80 -9.38
N LEU A 70 8.39 -11.88 -8.45
CA LEU A 70 7.77 -10.59 -8.77
C LEU A 70 8.71 -9.75 -9.64
N ILE A 71 9.98 -9.64 -9.25
CA ILE A 71 10.99 -8.90 -10.01
C ILE A 71 11.08 -9.39 -11.45
N ARG A 72 11.26 -10.69 -11.64
CA ARG A 72 11.30 -11.29 -12.99
C ARG A 72 10.02 -10.99 -13.78
N TYR A 73 8.87 -11.10 -13.13
CA TYR A 73 7.58 -10.86 -13.79
C TYR A 73 7.40 -9.41 -14.22
N ILE A 74 7.79 -8.43 -13.40
CA ILE A 74 7.69 -7.01 -13.76
C ILE A 74 8.67 -6.64 -14.89
N GLU A 75 9.86 -7.24 -14.92
CA GLU A 75 10.82 -7.06 -16.02
C GLU A 75 10.27 -7.61 -17.35
N GLU A 76 9.78 -8.85 -17.36
CA GLU A 76 9.24 -9.51 -18.55
C GLU A 76 8.01 -8.82 -19.14
N ASN A 77 7.27 -8.05 -18.33
CA ASN A 77 6.01 -7.41 -18.73
C ASN A 77 6.05 -5.87 -18.70
N ASP A 78 7.23 -5.27 -18.53
CA ASP A 78 7.43 -3.81 -18.45
C ASP A 78 6.52 -3.14 -17.41
N LEU A 79 6.31 -3.81 -16.26
CA LEU A 79 5.54 -3.25 -15.16
C LEU A 79 6.41 -2.37 -14.26
N GLN A 80 5.80 -1.34 -13.69
CA GLN A 80 6.46 -0.40 -12.79
C GLN A 80 5.84 -0.48 -11.40
N ILE A 81 6.64 -0.61 -10.38
CA ILE A 81 6.22 -0.55 -8.98
C ILE A 81 6.56 0.82 -8.41
N ILE A 82 5.57 1.49 -7.84
CA ILE A 82 5.75 2.68 -7.02
C ILE A 82 5.48 2.29 -5.57
N PHE A 83 6.52 2.25 -4.76
CA PHE A 83 6.42 2.00 -3.33
C PHE A 83 6.33 3.34 -2.59
N TYR A 84 5.14 3.69 -2.11
CA TYR A 84 4.85 4.95 -1.43
C TYR A 84 4.23 4.70 -0.05
N PRO A 85 5.00 4.44 0.99
CA PRO A 85 4.49 4.29 2.34
C PRO A 85 3.84 5.56 2.89
N HIS A 86 3.03 5.41 3.92
CA HIS A 86 2.44 6.55 4.62
C HIS A 86 3.51 7.55 5.09
N ARG A 87 3.20 8.86 5.07
CA ARG A 87 4.13 9.96 5.39
C ARG A 87 4.90 9.76 6.71
N GLU A 88 4.26 9.19 7.73
CA GLU A 88 4.91 8.88 9.01
C GLU A 88 6.09 7.90 8.86
N MET A 89 6.14 7.14 7.78
CA MET A 89 7.19 6.17 7.49
C MET A 89 8.31 6.73 6.60
N HIS A 90 8.17 7.96 6.07
CA HIS A 90 9.13 8.51 5.10
C HIS A 90 10.56 8.62 5.65
N ARG A 91 10.73 8.87 6.95
CA ARG A 91 12.07 8.90 7.57
C ARG A 91 12.82 7.56 7.47
N PHE A 92 12.10 6.46 7.27
CA PHE A 92 12.64 5.11 7.18
C PHE A 92 12.85 4.63 5.74
N LEU A 93 12.42 5.40 4.71
CA LEU A 93 12.55 4.99 3.30
C LEU A 93 13.99 4.73 2.89
N LYS A 94 14.94 5.45 3.47
CA LYS A 94 16.38 5.27 3.26
C LYS A 94 16.91 3.87 3.61
N TYR A 95 16.14 3.06 4.33
CA TYR A 95 16.50 1.70 4.69
C TYR A 95 15.97 0.63 3.72
N PHE A 96 15.02 1.01 2.84
CA PHE A 96 14.58 0.15 1.74
C PHE A 96 15.58 0.29 0.58
N HIS A 97 16.60 -0.58 0.58
CA HIS A 97 17.61 -0.60 -0.48
C HIS A 97 17.10 -1.44 -1.65
N VAL A 98 16.38 -0.80 -2.56
CA VAL A 98 15.88 -1.40 -3.79
C VAL A 98 16.57 -0.70 -4.95
N ASP A 99 17.50 -1.41 -5.60
CA ASP A 99 18.19 -0.92 -6.81
C ASP A 99 17.67 -1.70 -8.02
N HIS A 100 16.53 -1.26 -8.52
CA HIS A 100 15.89 -1.90 -9.66
C HIS A 100 15.19 -0.85 -10.54
N PRO A 101 15.40 -0.85 -11.87
CA PRO A 101 14.88 0.19 -12.76
C PRO A 101 13.35 0.28 -12.80
N ASN A 102 12.66 -0.83 -12.52
CA ASN A 102 11.20 -0.88 -12.52
C ASN A 102 10.58 -0.65 -11.13
N ILE A 103 11.37 -0.35 -10.09
CA ILE A 103 10.86 -0.11 -8.73
C ILE A 103 11.33 1.25 -8.24
N THR A 104 10.38 2.11 -7.93
CA THR A 104 10.63 3.44 -7.38
C THR A 104 10.18 3.51 -5.93
N VAL A 105 11.11 3.83 -5.02
CA VAL A 105 10.79 4.20 -3.64
C VAL A 105 10.44 5.69 -3.62
N ALA A 106 9.17 5.99 -3.52
CA ALA A 106 8.60 7.32 -3.72
C ALA A 106 8.25 8.02 -2.41
N SER A 107 8.35 9.34 -2.36
CA SER A 107 8.03 10.16 -1.20
C SER A 107 7.41 11.51 -1.58
N TRP A 108 6.80 12.18 -0.60
CA TRP A 108 6.41 13.57 -0.72
C TRP A 108 7.66 14.49 -0.51
N PRO A 109 7.81 15.62 -1.24
CA PRO A 109 6.83 16.26 -2.14
C PRO A 109 6.93 15.84 -3.62
N GLU A 110 7.83 14.93 -3.98
CA GLU A 110 8.05 14.54 -5.38
C GLU A 110 6.85 13.84 -6.01
N TYR A 111 6.10 13.10 -5.19
CA TYR A 111 4.92 12.34 -5.60
C TYR A 111 3.68 12.80 -4.85
N ASP A 112 2.60 13.03 -5.59
CA ASP A 112 1.28 13.34 -5.05
C ASP A 112 0.42 12.08 -4.95
N VAL A 113 -0.13 11.83 -3.76
CA VAL A 113 -0.95 10.64 -3.47
C VAL A 113 -2.14 10.51 -4.40
N GLN A 114 -2.87 11.61 -4.64
CA GLN A 114 -4.06 11.58 -5.47
C GLN A 114 -3.72 11.23 -6.92
N THR A 115 -2.62 11.78 -7.43
CA THR A 115 -2.09 11.46 -8.76
C THR A 115 -1.70 9.98 -8.84
N LEU A 116 -0.97 9.47 -7.86
CA LEU A 116 -0.58 8.04 -7.81
C LEU A 116 -1.81 7.13 -7.79
N LEU A 117 -2.82 7.46 -6.98
CA LEU A 117 -4.07 6.69 -6.93
C LEU A 117 -4.80 6.70 -8.27
N LYS A 118 -4.87 7.84 -8.97
CA LYS A 118 -5.53 7.97 -10.27
C LYS A 118 -4.79 7.24 -11.38
N GLU A 119 -3.47 7.32 -11.39
CA GLU A 119 -2.63 6.76 -12.46
C GLU A 119 -2.37 5.26 -12.33
N SER A 120 -2.37 4.69 -11.13
CA SER A 120 -2.01 3.29 -10.95
C SER A 120 -3.14 2.34 -11.34
N ALA A 121 -2.79 1.20 -11.94
CA ALA A 121 -3.73 0.19 -12.40
C ALA A 121 -4.20 -0.74 -11.27
N VAL A 122 -3.33 -1.01 -10.31
CA VAL A 122 -3.60 -1.87 -9.14
C VAL A 122 -2.98 -1.28 -7.89
N LEU A 123 -3.61 -1.48 -6.74
CA LEU A 123 -3.11 -1.09 -5.43
C LEU A 123 -2.79 -2.31 -4.58
N VAL A 124 -1.61 -2.34 -3.97
CA VAL A 124 -1.30 -3.20 -2.82
C VAL A 124 -1.26 -2.31 -1.58
N THR A 125 -2.08 -2.62 -0.60
CA THR A 125 -2.13 -1.90 0.68
C THR A 125 -2.41 -2.86 1.82
N ASP A 126 -2.55 -2.37 3.04
CA ASP A 126 -2.83 -3.22 4.20
C ASP A 126 -4.12 -2.82 4.93
N PHE A 127 -4.09 -1.74 5.74
CA PHE A 127 -5.22 -1.27 6.53
C PHE A 127 -5.65 0.15 6.14
N SER A 128 -5.14 0.66 5.04
CA SER A 128 -5.31 2.06 4.64
C SER A 128 -6.69 2.37 4.07
N SER A 129 -7.20 3.54 4.43
CA SER A 129 -8.45 4.07 3.85
C SER A 129 -8.35 4.41 2.36
N VAL A 130 -7.14 4.47 1.78
CA VAL A 130 -6.96 4.66 0.32
C VAL A 130 -7.53 3.49 -0.49
N ALA A 131 -7.75 2.32 0.15
CA ALA A 131 -8.48 1.22 -0.45
C ALA A 131 -9.91 1.62 -0.87
N MET A 132 -10.57 2.49 -0.08
CA MET A 132 -11.90 3.01 -0.41
C MET A 132 -11.86 3.90 -1.65
N ASP A 133 -10.81 4.74 -1.78
CA ASP A 133 -10.61 5.59 -2.96
C ASP A 133 -10.41 4.73 -4.22
N PHE A 134 -9.63 3.67 -4.08
CA PHE A 134 -9.35 2.74 -5.18
C PHE A 134 -10.58 1.96 -5.60
N ALA A 135 -11.35 1.45 -4.62
CA ALA A 135 -12.63 0.77 -4.85
C ALA A 135 -13.68 1.71 -5.48
N TYR A 136 -13.74 2.98 -5.04
CA TYR A 136 -14.60 3.99 -5.66
C TYR A 136 -14.29 4.18 -7.15
N MET A 137 -13.02 4.16 -7.53
CA MET A 137 -12.58 4.19 -8.93
C MET A 137 -12.78 2.86 -9.67
N LYS A 138 -13.35 1.84 -9.03
CA LYS A 138 -13.55 0.48 -9.58
C LYS A 138 -12.25 -0.18 -10.08
N LYS A 139 -11.14 0.08 -9.40
CA LYS A 139 -9.85 -0.51 -9.73
C LYS A 139 -9.50 -1.64 -8.77
N PRO A 140 -8.79 -2.69 -9.22
CA PRO A 140 -8.45 -3.83 -8.39
C PRO A 140 -7.43 -3.47 -7.32
N LEU A 141 -7.56 -4.10 -6.16
CA LEU A 141 -6.59 -3.97 -5.08
C LEU A 141 -6.34 -5.30 -4.37
N VAL A 142 -5.21 -5.37 -3.67
CA VAL A 142 -4.78 -6.51 -2.84
C VAL A 142 -4.45 -5.98 -1.46
N TYR A 143 -4.97 -6.63 -0.42
CA TYR A 143 -4.59 -6.35 0.95
C TYR A 143 -3.44 -7.28 1.38
N TYR A 144 -2.35 -6.71 1.90
CA TYR A 144 -1.22 -7.45 2.46
C TYR A 144 -1.17 -7.25 3.97
N GLN A 145 -1.79 -8.16 4.73
CA GLN A 145 -2.03 -8.04 6.18
C GLN A 145 -1.26 -9.09 6.99
N PHE A 146 0.07 -9.10 6.89
CA PHE A 146 0.96 -10.03 7.59
C PHE A 146 0.96 -9.87 9.11
N ASP A 147 0.64 -8.68 9.64
CA ASP A 147 0.71 -8.33 11.07
C ASP A 147 -0.65 -7.94 11.66
N ASN A 148 -1.74 -8.51 11.16
CA ASN A 148 -3.11 -8.11 11.53
C ASN A 148 -3.36 -8.09 13.04
N GLU A 149 -2.92 -9.12 13.79
CA GLU A 149 -3.11 -9.18 15.24
C GLU A 149 -2.35 -8.04 15.95
N LYS A 150 -1.08 -7.84 15.63
CA LYS A 150 -0.24 -6.78 16.20
C LYS A 150 -0.78 -5.39 15.86
N PHE A 151 -1.25 -5.20 14.64
CA PHE A 151 -1.88 -3.95 14.21
C PHE A 151 -3.14 -3.65 15.02
N ARG A 152 -4.03 -4.63 15.21
CA ARG A 152 -5.28 -4.48 15.99
C ARG A 152 -5.04 -4.19 17.46
N GLN A 153 -3.97 -4.73 18.04
CA GLN A 153 -3.61 -4.47 19.43
C GLN A 153 -3.00 -3.08 19.67
N SER A 154 -2.27 -2.54 18.68
CA SER A 154 -1.44 -1.35 18.87
C SER A 154 -1.94 -0.10 18.14
N HIS A 155 -2.76 -0.23 17.09
CA HIS A 155 -3.12 0.90 16.22
C HIS A 155 -4.62 1.22 16.24
N HIS A 156 -5.47 0.28 15.84
CA HIS A 156 -6.91 0.45 15.81
C HIS A 156 -7.63 -0.80 16.34
N GLN A 157 -8.63 -0.56 17.18
CA GLN A 157 -9.53 -1.63 17.62
C GLN A 157 -10.32 -2.21 16.43
N ILE A 158 -10.80 -3.43 16.60
CA ILE A 158 -11.65 -4.10 15.61
C ILE A 158 -12.93 -3.28 15.45
N GLY A 159 -13.15 -2.76 14.24
CA GLY A 159 -14.38 -2.08 13.85
C GLY A 159 -15.40 -3.04 13.23
N TYR A 160 -16.44 -2.49 12.63
CA TYR A 160 -17.48 -3.27 11.94
C TYR A 160 -17.03 -3.78 10.55
N PHE A 161 -15.97 -3.22 9.97
CA PHE A 161 -15.47 -3.58 8.64
C PHE A 161 -14.50 -4.75 8.74
N ASP A 162 -14.85 -5.86 8.11
CA ASP A 162 -14.00 -7.05 7.97
C ASP A 162 -13.41 -7.10 6.56
N PHE A 163 -12.08 -6.99 6.45
CA PHE A 163 -11.39 -6.95 5.16
C PHE A 163 -11.60 -8.22 4.31
N ARG A 164 -11.82 -9.39 4.93
CA ARG A 164 -12.07 -10.63 4.20
C ARG A 164 -13.50 -10.75 3.70
N LYS A 165 -14.45 -10.15 4.43
CA LYS A 165 -15.87 -10.24 4.12
C LYS A 165 -16.39 -9.02 3.37
N ASP A 166 -15.98 -7.83 3.80
CA ASP A 166 -16.49 -6.54 3.31
C ASP A 166 -15.45 -5.81 2.44
N GLY A 167 -14.24 -6.38 2.28
CA GLY A 167 -13.14 -5.78 1.52
C GLY A 167 -13.34 -5.83 0.01
N PHE A 168 -12.58 -5.02 -0.69
CA PHE A 168 -12.68 -4.82 -2.14
C PHE A 168 -11.65 -5.61 -2.93
N GLY A 169 -10.99 -6.57 -2.30
CA GLY A 169 -9.97 -7.42 -2.91
C GLY A 169 -9.48 -8.51 -1.95
N PRO A 170 -8.61 -9.39 -2.42
CA PRO A 170 -8.08 -10.50 -1.62
C PRO A 170 -7.22 -10.00 -0.45
N VAL A 171 -7.25 -10.76 0.66
CA VAL A 171 -6.39 -10.53 1.82
C VAL A 171 -5.30 -11.58 1.85
N CYS A 172 -4.06 -11.15 1.62
CA CYS A 172 -2.83 -11.95 1.62
C CYS A 172 -2.08 -11.77 2.95
N VAL A 173 -1.35 -12.80 3.37
CA VAL A 173 -0.51 -12.78 4.56
C VAL A 173 0.96 -13.05 4.26
N THR A 174 1.26 -13.51 3.03
CA THR A 174 2.62 -13.74 2.53
C THR A 174 2.88 -12.94 1.25
N GLU A 175 4.15 -12.64 0.98
CA GLU A 175 4.57 -11.97 -0.26
C GLU A 175 4.28 -12.81 -1.50
N GLN A 176 4.36 -14.13 -1.39
CA GLN A 176 4.05 -15.05 -2.48
C GLN A 176 2.57 -14.95 -2.90
N GLU A 177 1.65 -14.87 -1.93
CA GLU A 177 0.22 -14.66 -2.21
C GLU A 177 -0.01 -13.32 -2.92
N VAL A 178 0.68 -12.24 -2.50
CA VAL A 178 0.58 -10.93 -3.17
C VAL A 178 1.08 -11.03 -4.60
N THR A 179 2.25 -11.66 -4.82
CA THR A 179 2.82 -11.87 -6.15
C THR A 179 1.88 -12.68 -7.04
N ASP A 180 1.26 -13.76 -6.52
CA ASP A 180 0.28 -14.56 -7.27
C ASP A 180 -0.92 -13.72 -7.73
N TRP A 181 -1.46 -12.88 -6.84
CA TRP A 181 -2.57 -12.01 -7.19
C TRP A 181 -2.19 -10.91 -8.18
N LEU A 182 -1.02 -10.29 -8.05
CA LEU A 182 -0.54 -9.30 -9.02
C LEU A 182 -0.39 -9.89 -10.41
N ILE A 183 0.20 -11.09 -10.52
CA ILE A 183 0.32 -11.83 -11.78
C ILE A 183 -1.06 -12.15 -12.37
N ARG A 184 -1.99 -12.64 -11.56
CA ARG A 184 -3.35 -12.95 -11.99
C ARG A 184 -4.08 -11.72 -12.50
N LEU A 185 -4.08 -10.61 -11.72
CA LEU A 185 -4.74 -9.36 -12.08
C LEU A 185 -4.14 -8.74 -13.35
N HIS A 186 -2.81 -8.80 -13.51
CA HIS A 186 -2.17 -8.31 -14.74
C HIS A 186 -2.61 -9.13 -15.96
N LYS A 187 -2.66 -10.46 -15.87
CA LYS A 187 -3.15 -11.35 -16.97
C LYS A 187 -4.60 -11.07 -17.35
N GLN A 188 -5.40 -10.51 -16.45
CA GLN A 188 -6.77 -10.08 -16.67
C GLN A 188 -6.86 -8.59 -17.11
N GLY A 189 -5.71 -7.95 -17.41
CA GLY A 189 -5.63 -6.53 -17.79
C GLY A 189 -5.98 -5.56 -16.67
N PHE A 190 -5.80 -5.97 -15.41
CA PHE A 190 -6.18 -5.23 -14.20
C PHE A 190 -7.67 -4.88 -14.16
N ALA A 191 -8.52 -5.75 -14.69
CA ALA A 191 -9.97 -5.65 -14.53
C ALA A 191 -10.40 -6.21 -13.17
N ASN A 192 -11.43 -5.61 -12.56
CA ASN A 192 -12.11 -6.23 -11.43
C ASN A 192 -12.85 -7.48 -11.90
N GLU A 193 -12.83 -8.54 -11.10
CA GLU A 193 -13.78 -9.65 -11.27
C GLU A 193 -15.18 -9.12 -10.93
N GLU A 194 -16.16 -9.30 -11.84
CA GLU A 194 -17.57 -8.94 -11.62
C GLU A 194 -18.20 -9.85 -10.55
#